data_6046de2b32d501e9040b1d952d8e8573
#
_entry.id   6046de2b32d501e9040b1d952d8e8573
#
_cell.length_a   1.000
_cell.length_b   1.000
_cell.length_c   1.000
_cell.angle_alpha   90.00
_cell.angle_beta   90.00
_cell.angle_gamma   90.00
#
_symmetry.space_group_name_H-M   'P 1'
#
loop_
_entity.id
_entity.type
_entity.pdbx_description
1 polymer ?
#
loop_
_entity_poly.entity_id
_entity_poly.type
_entity_poly.pdbx_seq_one_letter_code
_entity_poly.pdbx_strand_id
1 'polypeptide(L)'
;PAEALTDSEFAAIYKEAQKYVGTPYVWGGSTPETGFDCSGYVCWVYNQNGYDVGRTTANGLWNKSQHISEAEAKPGDLVFFEGTYDTPGKSHVGIYLGNGMMVSAGDPIKYANIHSSYWQKYLSGFGRLSK
;
A
#
# COMPACT_ATOMS: atom_id res chain seq x y z
N PRO A 1 1.12 -5.90 19.79
CA PRO A 1 1.31 -6.16 18.37
C PRO A 1 0.04 -5.88 17.55
N ALA A 2 0.24 -5.49 16.30
CA ALA A 2 -0.86 -5.22 15.40
C ALA A 2 -1.58 -6.52 15.04
N GLU A 3 -2.90 -6.46 15.00
CA GLU A 3 -3.70 -7.61 14.60
C GLU A 3 -4.10 -7.51 13.12
N ALA A 4 -4.21 -8.67 12.47
CA ALA A 4 -4.70 -8.72 11.10
C ALA A 4 -6.13 -8.18 11.04
N LEU A 5 -6.51 -7.60 9.90
CA LEU A 5 -7.86 -7.09 9.70
C LEU A 5 -8.87 -8.24 9.67
N THR A 6 -10.05 -7.98 10.21
CA THR A 6 -11.19 -8.89 9.99
C THR A 6 -11.64 -8.79 8.53
N ASP A 7 -12.45 -9.74 8.08
CA ASP A 7 -12.98 -9.72 6.72
C ASP A 7 -13.77 -8.42 6.43
N SER A 8 -14.55 -7.95 7.41
CA SER A 8 -15.35 -6.73 7.22
C SER A 8 -14.48 -5.48 7.21
N GLU A 9 -13.41 -5.45 8.00
CA GLU A 9 -12.46 -4.34 7.99
C GLU A 9 -11.73 -4.27 6.66
N PHE A 10 -11.26 -5.42 6.15
CA PHE A 10 -10.62 -5.46 4.85
C PHE A 10 -11.59 -5.06 3.73
N ALA A 11 -12.84 -5.52 3.79
CA ALA A 11 -13.85 -5.18 2.78
C ALA A 11 -14.04 -3.67 2.69
N ALA A 12 -14.02 -2.96 3.83
CA ALA A 12 -14.14 -1.50 3.85
C ALA A 12 -12.91 -0.82 3.23
N ILE A 13 -11.71 -1.31 3.54
CA ILE A 13 -10.46 -0.83 2.94
C ILE A 13 -10.51 -1.03 1.43
N TYR A 14 -10.87 -2.23 0.99
CA TYR A 14 -10.89 -2.56 -0.43
C TYR A 14 -11.94 -1.77 -1.19
N LYS A 15 -13.11 -1.54 -0.58
CA LYS A 15 -14.17 -0.73 -1.20
C LYS A 15 -13.68 0.68 -1.49
N GLU A 16 -12.92 1.28 -0.57
CA GLU A 16 -12.35 2.60 -0.79
C GLU A 16 -11.24 2.53 -1.84
N ALA A 17 -10.36 1.54 -1.74
CA ALA A 17 -9.22 1.41 -2.65
C ALA A 17 -9.66 1.24 -4.10
N GLN A 18 -10.68 0.42 -4.35
CA GLN A 18 -11.09 0.12 -5.73
C GLN A 18 -11.78 1.28 -6.45
N LYS A 19 -12.26 2.28 -5.72
CA LYS A 19 -12.85 3.47 -6.33
C LYS A 19 -11.91 4.18 -7.30
N TYR A 20 -10.61 4.07 -7.06
CA TYR A 20 -9.59 4.87 -7.76
C TYR A 20 -8.77 4.06 -8.75
N VAL A 21 -9.07 2.78 -8.92
CA VAL A 21 -8.39 1.95 -9.93
C VAL A 21 -8.58 2.59 -11.30
N GLY A 22 -7.49 2.75 -12.05
CA GLY A 22 -7.48 3.45 -13.33
C GLY A 22 -7.11 4.91 -13.26
N THR A 23 -7.02 5.50 -12.05
CA THR A 23 -6.60 6.89 -11.87
C THR A 23 -5.12 7.04 -12.21
N PRO A 24 -4.72 8.07 -12.99
CA PRO A 24 -3.31 8.29 -13.32
C PRO A 24 -2.46 8.58 -12.08
N TYR A 25 -1.20 8.16 -12.15
CA TYR A 25 -0.21 8.48 -11.11
C TYR A 25 0.12 9.96 -11.16
N VAL A 26 0.19 10.59 -9.98
CA VAL A 26 0.60 11.99 -9.84
C VAL A 26 1.64 12.08 -8.74
N TRP A 27 2.85 12.48 -9.08
CA TRP A 27 3.95 12.64 -8.11
C TRP A 27 3.53 13.62 -7.01
N GLY A 28 3.64 13.18 -5.75
CA GLY A 28 3.23 13.99 -4.61
C GLY A 28 1.72 14.06 -4.39
N GLY A 29 0.93 13.41 -5.23
CA GLY A 29 -0.52 13.44 -5.11
C GLY A 29 -1.04 12.68 -3.90
N SER A 30 -2.09 13.20 -3.27
CA SER A 30 -2.61 12.64 -2.02
C SER A 30 -4.12 12.72 -1.87
N THR A 31 -4.84 13.18 -2.90
CA THR A 31 -6.32 13.29 -2.87
C THR A 31 -6.93 12.81 -4.17
N PRO A 32 -8.21 12.43 -4.17
CA PRO A 32 -8.88 12.06 -5.41
C PRO A 32 -8.87 13.15 -6.48
N GLU A 33 -8.90 14.43 -6.06
CA GLU A 33 -8.93 15.57 -6.97
C GLU A 33 -7.57 15.81 -7.63
N THR A 34 -6.49 15.63 -6.87
CA THR A 34 -5.13 15.87 -7.39
C THR A 34 -4.53 14.65 -8.05
N GLY A 35 -5.07 13.45 -7.78
CA GLY A 35 -4.44 12.19 -8.11
C GLY A 35 -3.55 11.71 -6.97
N PHE A 36 -2.96 10.54 -7.11
CA PHE A 36 -2.21 9.90 -6.03
C PHE A 36 -0.83 9.46 -6.49
N ASP A 37 0.17 9.58 -5.61
CA ASP A 37 1.36 8.74 -5.68
C ASP A 37 1.13 7.47 -4.83
N CYS A 38 2.15 6.60 -4.72
CA CYS A 38 1.96 5.30 -4.07
C CYS A 38 1.58 5.43 -2.60
N SER A 39 2.31 6.25 -1.85
CA SER A 39 2.05 6.46 -0.42
C SER A 39 0.82 7.33 -0.19
N GLY A 40 0.56 8.29 -1.08
CA GLY A 40 -0.64 9.13 -1.00
C GLY A 40 -1.91 8.32 -1.12
N TYR A 41 -1.91 7.36 -2.03
CA TYR A 41 -3.04 6.44 -2.20
C TYR A 41 -3.29 5.63 -0.93
N VAL A 42 -2.25 5.03 -0.38
CA VAL A 42 -2.38 4.23 0.86
C VAL A 42 -2.85 5.10 2.02
N CYS A 43 -2.22 6.25 2.22
CA CYS A 43 -2.62 7.17 3.29
C CYS A 43 -4.10 7.55 3.18
N TRP A 44 -4.54 7.91 1.99
CA TRP A 44 -5.95 8.27 1.77
C TRP A 44 -6.88 7.13 2.14
N VAL A 45 -6.64 5.93 1.60
CA VAL A 45 -7.52 4.78 1.81
C VAL A 45 -7.63 4.42 3.29
N TYR A 46 -6.50 4.39 3.99
CA TYR A 46 -6.50 4.00 5.40
C TYR A 46 -7.07 5.10 6.29
N ASN A 47 -6.77 6.38 6.01
CA ASN A 47 -7.36 7.49 6.77
C ASN A 47 -8.88 7.54 6.64
N GLN A 48 -9.43 7.18 5.47
CA GLN A 48 -10.89 7.11 5.28
C GLN A 48 -11.53 5.99 6.11
N ASN A 49 -10.72 5.07 6.60
CA ASN A 49 -11.20 3.91 7.36
C ASN A 49 -10.81 3.97 8.85
N GLY A 50 -10.58 5.17 9.36
CA GLY A 50 -10.36 5.38 10.78
C GLY A 50 -8.92 5.22 11.25
N TYR A 51 -7.98 5.00 10.34
CA TYR A 51 -6.55 5.05 10.67
C TYR A 51 -6.12 6.51 10.71
N ASP A 52 -5.09 6.79 11.49
CA ASP A 52 -4.54 8.13 11.61
C ASP A 52 -3.06 8.08 11.22
N VAL A 53 -2.82 7.89 9.93
CA VAL A 53 -1.44 7.83 9.41
C VAL A 53 -0.98 9.16 8.82
N GLY A 54 -1.88 10.14 8.70
CA GLY A 54 -1.55 11.44 8.12
C GLY A 54 -1.17 11.34 6.66
N ARG A 55 -0.22 12.17 6.24
CA ARG A 55 0.37 12.10 4.90
C ARG A 55 1.88 11.86 5.05
N THR A 56 2.36 10.74 4.58
CA THR A 56 3.76 10.37 4.69
C THR A 56 4.22 9.63 3.42
N THR A 57 5.48 9.25 3.38
CA THR A 57 6.08 8.52 2.27
C THR A 57 5.96 7.02 2.45
N ALA A 58 6.36 6.24 1.42
CA ALA A 58 6.43 4.78 1.55
C ALA A 58 7.30 4.39 2.73
N ASN A 59 8.46 5.03 2.89
CA ASN A 59 9.35 4.74 4.01
C ASN A 59 8.73 5.15 5.34
N GLY A 60 7.98 6.24 5.37
CA GLY A 60 7.23 6.66 6.57
C GLY A 60 6.17 5.64 6.96
N LEU A 61 5.45 5.09 6.00
CA LEU A 61 4.48 4.02 6.28
C LEU A 61 5.18 2.76 6.79
N TRP A 62 6.35 2.42 6.23
CA TRP A 62 7.16 1.32 6.74
C TRP A 62 7.48 1.51 8.22
N ASN A 63 7.91 2.71 8.60
CA ASN A 63 8.27 3.03 9.99
C ASN A 63 7.05 3.02 10.93
N LYS A 64 5.86 3.28 10.42
CA LYS A 64 4.62 3.27 11.22
C LYS A 64 4.01 1.88 11.34
N SER A 65 4.50 0.90 10.57
CA SER A 65 3.92 -0.44 10.53
C SER A 65 4.71 -1.40 11.41
N GLN A 66 4.03 -2.46 11.87
CA GLN A 66 4.71 -3.61 12.45
C GLN A 66 5.17 -4.49 11.30
N HIS A 67 6.48 -4.80 11.25
CA HIS A 67 7.03 -5.60 10.17
C HIS A 67 6.69 -7.06 10.38
N ILE A 68 6.23 -7.71 9.31
CA ILE A 68 5.81 -9.11 9.32
C ILE A 68 6.45 -9.82 8.14
N SER A 69 6.46 -11.15 8.18
CA SER A 69 6.93 -11.96 7.06
C SER A 69 5.85 -12.06 5.98
N GLU A 70 6.25 -12.47 4.78
CA GLU A 70 5.29 -12.74 3.71
C GLU A 70 4.30 -13.83 4.12
N ALA A 71 4.78 -14.86 4.83
CA ALA A 71 3.92 -15.96 5.29
C ALA A 71 2.83 -15.48 6.27
N GLU A 72 3.11 -14.42 7.02
CA GLU A 72 2.16 -13.83 7.97
C GLU A 72 1.25 -12.80 7.34
N ALA A 73 1.56 -12.33 6.13
CA ALA A 73 0.82 -11.26 5.50
C ALA A 73 -0.61 -11.69 5.17
N LYS A 74 -1.54 -10.79 5.47
CA LYS A 74 -2.98 -10.99 5.26
C LYS A 74 -3.54 -9.83 4.42
N PRO A 75 -4.72 -10.02 3.80
CA PRO A 75 -5.36 -8.91 3.09
C PRO A 75 -5.50 -7.68 3.97
N GLY A 76 -5.09 -6.53 3.43
CA GLY A 76 -5.09 -5.26 4.15
C GLY A 76 -3.77 -4.91 4.80
N ASP A 77 -2.80 -5.81 4.80
CA ASP A 77 -1.43 -5.47 5.14
C ASP A 77 -0.80 -4.71 3.98
N LEU A 78 0.34 -4.07 4.23
CA LEU A 78 1.05 -3.32 3.21
C LEU A 78 2.24 -4.13 2.70
N VAL A 79 2.53 -4.01 1.41
CA VAL A 79 3.69 -4.61 0.79
C VAL A 79 4.61 -3.49 0.30
N PHE A 80 5.92 -3.63 0.58
CA PHE A 80 6.92 -2.58 0.37
C PHE A 80 8.00 -3.03 -0.59
N PHE A 81 8.52 -2.06 -1.34
CA PHE A 81 9.56 -2.29 -2.35
C PHE A 81 10.64 -1.22 -2.20
N GLU A 82 11.87 -1.59 -2.55
CA GLU A 82 13.02 -0.67 -2.58
C GLU A 82 13.63 -0.67 -3.96
N GLY A 83 14.19 0.48 -4.36
CA GLY A 83 14.96 0.57 -5.60
C GLY A 83 14.12 0.71 -6.85
N THR A 84 12.81 0.94 -6.74
CA THR A 84 11.96 1.20 -7.90
C THR A 84 12.31 2.55 -8.55
N TYR A 85 12.87 3.46 -7.76
CA TYR A 85 13.53 4.66 -8.25
C TYR A 85 14.61 5.05 -7.24
N ASP A 86 15.43 6.03 -7.58
CA ASP A 86 16.59 6.42 -6.78
C ASP A 86 16.17 7.21 -5.54
N THR A 87 16.00 6.52 -4.44
CA THR A 87 15.68 7.12 -3.13
C THR A 87 16.13 6.15 -2.03
N PRO A 88 16.61 6.68 -0.88
CA PRO A 88 16.91 5.82 0.26
C PRO A 88 15.66 5.16 0.84
N GLY A 89 15.80 3.91 1.27
CA GLY A 89 14.72 3.17 1.95
C GLY A 89 13.62 2.72 1.02
N LYS A 90 12.42 2.55 1.57
CA LYS A 90 11.26 2.07 0.80
C LYS A 90 10.84 3.11 -0.23
N SER A 91 10.73 2.69 -1.48
CA SER A 91 10.42 3.58 -2.61
C SER A 91 8.99 3.41 -3.12
N HIS A 92 8.35 2.27 -2.85
CA HIS A 92 6.99 1.97 -3.29
C HIS A 92 6.25 1.17 -2.24
N VAL A 93 4.93 1.36 -2.17
CA VAL A 93 4.06 0.64 -1.24
C VAL A 93 2.75 0.32 -1.94
N GLY A 94 2.22 -0.87 -1.65
CA GLY A 94 0.91 -1.29 -2.16
C GLY A 94 0.07 -1.88 -1.04
N ILE A 95 -1.22 -2.01 -1.30
CA ILE A 95 -2.14 -2.69 -0.40
C ILE A 95 -2.18 -4.16 -0.80
N TYR A 96 -1.78 -5.04 0.11
CA TYR A 96 -1.78 -6.47 -0.16
C TYR A 96 -3.19 -7.02 -0.10
N LEU A 97 -3.59 -7.79 -1.10
CA LEU A 97 -4.94 -8.32 -1.22
C LEU A 97 -5.01 -9.81 -0.91
N GLY A 98 -3.88 -10.45 -0.58
CA GLY A 98 -3.80 -11.88 -0.44
C GLY A 98 -3.46 -12.57 -1.76
N ASN A 99 -3.07 -13.83 -1.68
CA ASN A 99 -2.78 -14.67 -2.86
C ASN A 99 -1.77 -14.05 -3.83
N GLY A 100 -0.81 -13.28 -3.30
CA GLY A 100 0.24 -12.68 -4.13
C GLY A 100 -0.21 -11.46 -4.92
N MET A 101 -1.39 -10.91 -4.65
CA MET A 101 -1.90 -9.76 -5.39
C MET A 101 -1.86 -8.50 -4.54
N MET A 102 -1.67 -7.34 -5.19
CA MET A 102 -1.75 -6.03 -4.55
C MET A 102 -2.50 -5.06 -5.44
N VAL A 103 -2.99 -3.98 -4.85
CA VAL A 103 -3.41 -2.79 -5.59
C VAL A 103 -2.50 -1.66 -5.16
N SER A 104 -1.97 -0.91 -6.12
CA SER A 104 -1.03 0.18 -5.83
C SER A 104 -1.10 1.26 -6.89
N ALA A 105 -0.64 2.47 -6.50
CA ALA A 105 -0.57 3.57 -7.43
C ALA A 105 0.71 3.46 -8.25
N GLY A 106 0.57 2.85 -9.41
CA GLY A 106 1.51 2.99 -10.52
C GLY A 106 0.93 4.01 -11.48
N ASP A 107 1.16 3.85 -12.75
CA ASP A 107 0.54 4.70 -13.78
C ASP A 107 -0.22 3.81 -14.76
N PRO A 108 -1.50 3.58 -14.52
CA PRO A 108 -2.38 4.10 -13.45
C PRO A 108 -2.38 3.24 -12.18
N ILE A 109 -3.25 3.59 -11.22
CA ILE A 109 -3.57 2.72 -10.09
C ILE A 109 -4.12 1.42 -10.65
N LYS A 110 -3.53 0.29 -10.25
CA LYS A 110 -3.89 -1.01 -10.83
C LYS A 110 -3.53 -2.17 -9.90
N TYR A 111 -4.06 -3.32 -10.24
CA TYR A 111 -3.70 -4.58 -9.59
C TYR A 111 -2.40 -5.13 -10.17
N ALA A 112 -1.63 -5.81 -9.35
CA ALA A 112 -0.40 -6.45 -9.80
C ALA A 112 -0.10 -7.69 -8.98
N ASN A 113 0.61 -8.65 -9.60
CA ASN A 113 1.10 -9.84 -8.92
C ASN A 113 2.49 -9.50 -8.35
N ILE A 114 2.64 -9.55 -7.03
CA ILE A 114 3.92 -9.22 -6.40
C ILE A 114 5.01 -10.25 -6.68
N HIS A 115 4.65 -11.43 -7.20
CA HIS A 115 5.60 -12.48 -7.57
C HIS A 115 6.03 -12.40 -9.04
N SER A 116 5.52 -11.42 -9.80
CA SER A 116 6.03 -11.16 -11.16
C SER A 116 7.52 -10.78 -11.09
N SER A 117 8.24 -10.98 -12.19
CA SER A 117 9.70 -10.75 -12.19
C SER A 117 10.07 -9.32 -11.82
N TYR A 118 9.30 -8.33 -12.28
CA TYR A 118 9.56 -6.93 -11.95
C TYR A 118 9.44 -6.69 -10.44
N TRP A 119 8.30 -7.07 -9.85
CA TRP A 119 8.06 -6.79 -8.43
C TRP A 119 8.93 -7.64 -7.51
N GLN A 120 9.23 -8.89 -7.87
CA GLN A 120 10.13 -9.72 -7.09
C GLN A 120 11.53 -9.11 -6.97
N LYS A 121 11.96 -8.42 -8.01
CA LYS A 121 13.27 -7.76 -8.01
C LYS A 121 13.38 -6.71 -6.92
N TYR A 122 12.28 -6.05 -6.58
CA TYR A 122 12.28 -4.92 -5.65
C TYR A 122 11.56 -5.19 -4.33
N LEU A 123 10.93 -6.35 -4.18
CA LEU A 123 10.19 -6.70 -2.97
C LEU A 123 11.12 -6.64 -1.75
N SER A 124 10.73 -5.88 -0.73
CA SER A 124 11.60 -5.67 0.43
C SER A 124 10.92 -5.88 1.78
N GLY A 125 9.62 -6.11 1.84
CA GLY A 125 8.99 -6.45 3.10
C GLY A 125 7.49 -6.21 3.13
N PHE A 126 6.90 -6.58 4.26
CA PHE A 126 5.48 -6.40 4.55
C PHE A 126 5.32 -5.72 5.88
N GLY A 127 4.27 -4.95 6.04
CA GLY A 127 3.98 -4.26 7.29
C GLY A 127 2.50 -4.22 7.57
N ARG A 128 2.17 -4.16 8.86
CA ARG A 128 0.78 -4.13 9.32
C ARG A 128 0.55 -2.84 10.10
N LEU A 129 -0.36 -2.03 9.63
CA LEU A 129 -0.77 -0.82 10.33
C LEU A 129 -1.76 -1.17 11.45
N SER A 130 -1.80 -0.33 12.47
CA SER A 130 -2.83 -0.39 13.51
C SER A 130 -3.52 0.96 13.61
N LYS A 131 -4.80 0.93 13.99
CA LYS A 131 -5.58 2.15 14.19
C LYS A 131 -5.09 2.96 15.38
#